data_8d39bd13a9edea8e374538bb49ab218e
#
_entry.id   8d39bd13a9edea8e374538bb49ab218e
#
_cell.length_a   1.000
_cell.length_b   1.000
_cell.length_c   1.000
_cell.angle_alpha   90.00
_cell.angle_beta   90.00
_cell.angle_gamma   90.00
#
_symmetry.space_group_name_H-M   'P 1'
#
loop_
_entity.id
_entity.type
_entity.pdbx_description
1 polymer ?
#
loop_
_entity_poly.entity_id
_entity_poly.type
_entity_poly.pdbx_seq_one_letter_code
_entity_poly.pdbx_strand_id
1 'polypeptide(L)'
;SYDKAQVGNRIRGSRLEKGWTQEELAAEAEISVQQLRALEKGQRNLGVDHLSRLSDAMGVSSDFLIKGCSENSALVCKMLDDLKSKLQPQGKLQKMSGFIAKIVGFSALQ
;
A
#
# COMPACT_ATOMS: atom_id res chain seq x y z
N SER A 1 13.39 -13.06 11.46
CA SER A 1 13.50 -12.88 10.02
C SER A 1 12.11 -12.81 9.42
N TYR A 2 12.04 -12.36 8.21
CA TYR A 2 10.77 -12.16 7.53
C TYR A 2 10.74 -12.95 6.23
N ASP A 3 9.52 -13.12 5.73
CA ASP A 3 9.30 -13.85 4.50
C ASP A 3 9.32 -12.87 3.33
N LYS A 4 10.30 -13.00 2.47
CA LYS A 4 10.47 -12.10 1.33
C LYS A 4 9.24 -12.08 0.42
N ALA A 5 8.63 -13.22 0.25
CA ALA A 5 7.46 -13.31 -0.63
C ALA A 5 6.30 -12.51 -0.06
N GLN A 6 6.08 -12.61 1.24
CA GLN A 6 5.00 -11.87 1.87
C GLN A 6 5.27 -10.37 1.89
N VAL A 7 6.52 -10.00 2.13
CA VAL A 7 6.89 -8.60 2.08
C VAL A 7 6.64 -8.06 0.67
N GLY A 8 7.05 -8.81 -0.34
CA GLY A 8 6.82 -8.40 -1.71
C GLY A 8 5.34 -8.24 -2.03
N ASN A 9 4.53 -9.15 -1.52
CA ASN A 9 3.09 -9.06 -1.73
C ASN A 9 2.49 -7.82 -1.08
N ARG A 10 2.98 -7.48 0.11
CA ARG A 10 2.49 -6.28 0.79
C ARG A 10 2.89 -5.01 0.05
N ILE A 11 4.10 -4.99 -0.47
CA ILE A 11 4.53 -3.85 -1.29
C ILE A 11 3.63 -3.72 -2.50
N ARG A 12 3.41 -4.83 -3.18
CA ARG A 12 2.58 -4.84 -4.37
C ARG A 12 1.15 -4.42 -4.05
N GLY A 13 0.59 -4.96 -2.97
CA GLY A 13 -0.76 -4.61 -2.57
C GLY A 13 -0.91 -3.14 -2.26
N SER A 14 0.05 -2.58 -1.51
CA SER A 14 0.01 -1.17 -1.18
C SER A 14 0.13 -0.30 -2.42
N ARG A 15 0.98 -0.72 -3.35
CA ARG A 15 1.13 0.00 -4.62
C ARG A 15 -0.17 0.00 -5.40
N LEU A 16 -0.81 -1.16 -5.48
CA LEU A 16 -2.05 -1.28 -6.24
C LEU A 16 -3.18 -0.49 -5.60
N GLU A 17 -3.17 -0.40 -4.28
CA GLU A 17 -4.17 0.42 -3.60
C GLU A 17 -4.05 1.89 -3.97
N LYS A 18 -2.85 2.31 -4.28
CA LYS A 18 -2.64 3.69 -4.72
C LYS A 18 -2.91 3.87 -6.20
N GLY A 19 -3.12 2.78 -6.92
CA GLY A 19 -3.35 2.84 -8.34
C GLY A 19 -2.09 3.11 -9.13
N TRP A 20 -0.94 2.77 -8.58
CA TRP A 20 0.35 3.06 -9.20
C TRP A 20 0.88 1.87 -9.96
N THR A 21 1.58 2.18 -11.06
CA THR A 21 2.38 1.17 -11.74
C THR A 21 3.68 0.98 -10.98
N GLN A 22 4.42 -0.06 -11.35
CA GLN A 22 5.74 -0.26 -10.75
C GLN A 22 6.66 0.92 -11.04
N GLU A 23 6.56 1.45 -12.25
CA GLU A 23 7.37 2.60 -12.61
C GLU A 23 7.04 3.81 -11.74
N GLU A 24 5.77 4.02 -11.46
CA GLU A 24 5.37 5.15 -10.63
C GLU A 24 5.86 5.01 -9.21
N LEU A 25 5.72 3.83 -8.63
CA LEU A 25 6.21 3.64 -7.27
C LEU A 25 7.73 3.75 -7.21
N ALA A 26 8.41 3.16 -8.19
CA ALA A 26 9.87 3.23 -8.21
C ALA A 26 10.34 4.68 -8.25
N ALA A 27 9.68 5.50 -9.05
CA ALA A 27 10.03 6.91 -9.13
C ALA A 27 9.77 7.62 -7.81
N GLU A 28 8.64 7.35 -7.18
CA GLU A 28 8.32 7.99 -5.91
C GLU A 28 9.26 7.57 -4.79
N ALA A 29 9.66 6.31 -4.80
CA ALA A 29 10.56 5.79 -3.76
C ALA A 29 12.01 5.99 -4.12
N GLU A 30 12.30 6.48 -5.32
CA GLU A 30 13.67 6.72 -5.77
C GLU A 30 14.51 5.45 -5.78
N ILE A 31 13.91 4.40 -6.28
CA ILE A 31 14.63 3.14 -6.52
C ILE A 31 14.40 2.75 -7.97
N SER A 32 15.18 1.80 -8.45
CA SER A 32 15.01 1.37 -9.84
C SER A 32 13.81 0.45 -9.96
N VAL A 33 13.23 0.44 -11.15
CA VAL A 33 12.10 -0.45 -11.42
C VAL A 33 12.52 -1.90 -11.27
N GLN A 34 13.76 -2.20 -11.67
CA GLN A 34 14.25 -3.57 -11.54
C GLN A 34 14.33 -4.00 -10.09
N GLN A 35 14.78 -3.11 -9.23
CA GLN A 35 14.81 -3.40 -7.81
C GLN A 35 13.42 -3.62 -7.27
N LEU A 36 12.49 -2.77 -7.66
CA LEU A 36 11.12 -2.91 -7.18
C LEU A 36 10.50 -4.22 -7.67
N ARG A 37 10.73 -4.58 -8.91
CA ARG A 37 10.20 -5.83 -9.43
C ARG A 37 10.74 -7.03 -8.64
N ALA A 38 12.03 -7.01 -8.35
CA ALA A 38 12.62 -8.09 -7.59
C ALA A 38 12.07 -8.16 -6.18
N LEU A 39 11.84 -7.01 -5.57
CA LEU A 39 11.26 -6.97 -4.24
C LEU A 39 9.83 -7.51 -4.23
N GLU A 40 9.04 -7.11 -5.21
CA GLU A 40 7.66 -7.58 -5.28
C GLU A 40 7.55 -9.07 -5.56
N LYS A 41 8.53 -9.62 -6.25
CA LYS A 41 8.55 -11.05 -6.53
C LYS A 41 9.15 -11.86 -5.39
N GLY A 42 9.64 -11.22 -4.36
CA GLY A 42 10.26 -11.91 -3.26
C GLY A 42 11.64 -12.47 -3.59
N GLN A 43 12.31 -11.88 -4.56
CA GLN A 43 13.60 -12.38 -5.03
C GLN A 43 14.79 -11.74 -4.34
N ARG A 44 14.55 -10.71 -3.54
CA ARG A 44 15.63 -10.09 -2.81
C ARG A 44 15.13 -9.57 -1.48
N ASN A 45 16.06 -9.41 -0.56
CA ASN A 45 15.74 -8.87 0.76
C ASN A 45 15.51 -7.37 0.67
N LEU A 46 14.62 -6.90 1.52
CA LEU A 46 14.32 -5.48 1.60
C LEU A 46 15.32 -4.84 2.55
N GLY A 47 16.19 -4.00 2.02
CA GLY A 47 17.14 -3.28 2.84
C GLY A 47 16.46 -2.14 3.58
N VAL A 48 17.13 -1.66 4.61
CA VAL A 48 16.58 -0.59 5.45
C VAL A 48 16.30 0.65 4.62
N ASP A 49 17.20 0.99 3.73
CA ASP A 49 17.04 2.18 2.90
C ASP A 49 15.82 2.07 1.99
N HIS A 50 15.69 0.92 1.33
CA HIS A 50 14.54 0.70 0.46
C HIS A 50 13.25 0.65 1.25
N LEU A 51 13.31 0.05 2.43
CA LEU A 51 12.13 -0.02 3.30
C LEU A 51 11.65 1.38 3.66
N SER A 52 12.57 2.24 4.06
CA SER A 52 12.21 3.60 4.41
C SER A 52 11.62 4.35 3.22
N ARG A 53 12.25 4.22 2.06
CA ARG A 53 11.77 4.91 0.86
C ARG A 53 10.39 4.44 0.45
N LEU A 54 10.18 3.13 0.49
CA LEU A 54 8.88 2.58 0.10
C LEU A 54 7.79 2.95 1.10
N SER A 55 8.12 2.88 2.38
CA SER A 55 7.12 3.21 3.39
C SER A 55 6.73 4.69 3.29
N ASP A 56 7.69 5.56 3.07
CA ASP A 56 7.40 6.98 2.91
C ASP A 56 6.57 7.24 1.65
N ALA A 57 6.97 6.62 0.55
CA ALA A 57 6.29 6.86 -0.73
C ALA A 57 4.84 6.42 -0.68
N MET A 58 4.57 5.30 -0.02
CA MET A 58 3.23 4.75 0.00
C MET A 58 2.42 5.14 1.23
N GLY A 59 3.07 5.78 2.20
CA GLY A 59 2.36 6.18 3.41
C GLY A 59 1.95 5.03 4.28
N VAL A 60 2.70 3.94 4.26
CA VAL A 60 2.43 2.79 5.12
C VAL A 60 3.60 2.61 6.07
N SER A 61 3.36 1.97 7.20
CA SER A 61 4.42 1.80 8.18
C SER A 61 5.41 0.74 7.72
N SER A 62 6.66 0.91 8.15
CA SER A 62 7.68 -0.09 7.89
C SER A 62 7.31 -1.41 8.53
N ASP A 63 6.74 -1.36 9.71
CA ASP A 63 6.31 -2.58 10.40
C ASP A 63 5.29 -3.34 9.57
N PHE A 64 4.35 -2.63 8.97
CA PHE A 64 3.37 -3.29 8.14
C PHE A 64 4.04 -4.01 6.97
N LEU A 65 4.98 -3.35 6.31
CA LEU A 65 5.63 -3.96 5.16
C LEU A 65 6.40 -5.22 5.54
N ILE A 66 7.05 -5.20 6.69
CA ILE A 66 7.88 -6.32 7.13
C ILE A 66 7.06 -7.44 7.76
N LYS A 67 6.16 -7.07 8.65
CA LYS A 67 5.47 -8.06 9.47
C LYS A 67 4.01 -8.26 9.12
N GLY A 68 3.44 -7.30 8.45
CA GLY A 68 2.02 -7.33 8.23
C GLY A 68 1.30 -6.99 9.51
N CYS A 69 0.08 -7.50 9.66
CA CYS A 69 -0.68 -7.28 10.88
C CYS A 69 -0.19 -8.22 11.97
N SER A 70 0.00 -7.68 13.16
CA SER A 70 0.39 -8.51 14.27
C SER A 70 -0.80 -9.35 14.72
N GLU A 71 -0.50 -10.38 15.52
CA GLU A 71 -1.55 -11.24 16.02
C GLU A 71 -2.59 -10.45 16.82
N ASN A 72 -2.12 -9.50 17.58
CA ASN A 72 -3.02 -8.71 18.42
C ASN A 72 -3.93 -7.80 17.61
N SER A 73 -3.51 -7.44 16.44
CA SER A 73 -4.29 -6.53 15.61
C SER A 73 -4.88 -7.22 14.39
N ALA A 74 -4.78 -8.55 14.32
CA ALA A 74 -5.26 -9.27 13.16
C ALA A 74 -6.74 -9.02 12.92
N LEU A 75 -7.52 -9.02 13.99
CA LEU A 75 -8.95 -8.79 13.87
C LEU A 75 -9.23 -7.37 13.37
N VAL A 76 -8.52 -6.42 13.91
CA VAL A 76 -8.69 -5.03 13.50
C VAL A 76 -8.32 -4.87 12.05
N CYS A 77 -7.23 -5.48 11.62
CA CYS A 77 -6.82 -5.41 10.22
C CYS A 77 -7.87 -6.01 9.32
N LYS A 78 -8.44 -7.13 9.74
CA LYS A 78 -9.47 -7.78 8.95
C LYS A 78 -10.70 -6.89 8.85
N MET A 79 -11.06 -6.25 9.94
CA MET A 79 -12.20 -5.33 9.92
C MET A 79 -11.94 -4.15 9.01
N LEU A 80 -10.73 -3.64 9.01
CA LEU A 80 -10.37 -2.55 8.12
C LEU A 80 -10.41 -2.98 6.67
N ASP A 81 -9.96 -4.19 6.38
CA ASP A 81 -10.01 -4.71 5.02
C ASP A 81 -11.44 -4.85 4.55
N ASP A 82 -12.30 -5.36 5.42
CA ASP A 82 -13.72 -5.48 5.09
C ASP A 82 -14.31 -4.12 4.79
N LEU A 83 -13.95 -3.14 5.61
CA LEU A 83 -14.46 -1.80 5.43
C LEU A 83 -13.99 -1.21 4.11
N LYS A 84 -12.72 -1.42 3.79
CA LYS A 84 -12.19 -0.94 2.52
C LYS A 84 -12.93 -1.57 1.34
N SER A 85 -13.20 -2.85 1.43
CA SER A 85 -13.93 -3.53 0.36
C SER A 85 -15.29 -2.92 0.15
N LYS A 86 -15.95 -2.54 1.24
CA LYS A 86 -17.28 -1.95 1.14
C LYS A 86 -17.23 -0.52 0.65
N LEU A 87 -16.22 0.21 1.05
CA LEU A 87 -16.11 1.60 0.67
C LEU A 87 -15.58 1.78 -0.75
N GLN A 88 -14.93 0.77 -1.28
CA GLN A 88 -14.33 0.86 -2.59
C GLN A 88 -14.84 -0.23 -3.50
N PRO A 89 -16.13 -0.34 -3.62
CA PRO A 89 -16.68 -1.38 -4.49
C PRO A 89 -16.19 -1.22 -5.91
N GLN A 90 -15.90 0.00 -6.31
CA GLN A 90 -15.38 0.26 -7.64
C GLN A 90 -14.16 1.14 -7.51
N GLY A 91 -13.15 0.78 -8.26
CA GLY A 91 -11.95 1.57 -8.25
C GLY A 91 -12.19 3.00 -8.68
N LYS A 92 -13.19 3.22 -9.48
CA LYS A 92 -13.45 4.57 -9.94
C LYS A 92 -13.89 5.50 -8.82
N LEU A 93 -14.53 4.96 -7.81
CA LEU A 93 -14.86 5.77 -6.66
C LEU A 93 -13.60 6.29 -6.03
N GLN A 94 -12.62 5.43 -6.03
CA GLN A 94 -11.34 5.81 -5.49
C GLN A 94 -10.72 6.95 -6.26
N LYS A 95 -10.84 6.88 -7.57
CA LYS A 95 -10.30 7.94 -8.39
C LYS A 95 -10.97 9.25 -8.14
N MET A 96 -12.21 9.18 -7.74
CA MET A 96 -12.97 10.38 -7.45
C MET A 96 -12.87 10.74 -5.99
N SER A 97 -11.99 10.11 -5.28
CA SER A 97 -11.96 10.30 -3.84
C SER A 97 -11.72 11.73 -3.44
N GLY A 98 -10.89 12.44 -4.17
CA GLY A 98 -10.71 13.83 -3.88
C GLY A 98 -12.02 14.57 -3.97
N PHE A 99 -12.78 14.21 -4.94
CA PHE A 99 -14.07 14.75 -5.17
C PHE A 99 -15.08 14.26 -4.12
N ILE A 100 -15.01 13.00 -3.79
CA ILE A 100 -15.89 12.44 -2.78
C ILE A 100 -15.67 13.11 -1.44
N ALA A 101 -14.43 13.29 -1.08
CA ALA A 101 -14.13 13.96 0.17
C ALA A 101 -14.78 15.32 0.23
N LYS A 102 -14.85 15.99 -0.88
CA LYS A 102 -15.48 17.29 -0.93
C LYS A 102 -16.98 17.20 -0.81
N ILE A 103 -17.54 16.21 -1.42
CA ILE A 103 -18.98 16.04 -1.39
C ILE A 103 -19.44 15.76 0.01
N VAL A 104 -18.77 14.88 0.62
CA VAL A 104 -19.14 14.50 1.96
C VAL A 104 -18.89 15.63 2.93
N GLY A 105 -17.86 16.28 2.68
CA GLY A 105 -17.58 17.46 3.50
C GLY A 105 -18.37 18.64 3.08
N PHE A 106 -18.71 17.66 2.19
CA PHE A 106 -19.05 18.12 1.53
C PHE A 106 -19.70 18.26 1.33
N SER A 107 -20.00 17.88 1.38
CA SER A 107 -20.70 17.74 0.91
C SER A 107 -21.14 17.70 1.06
N ALA A 108 -21.27 17.81 1.61
CA ALA A 108 -21.73 17.68 1.35
C ALA A 108 -22.02 18.01 1.32
N LEU A 109 -22.04 18.39 1.60
CA LEU A 109 -22.30 18.61 1.13
C LEU A 109 -22.60 18.88 0.74
N GLN A 110 -22.77 18.97 0.76
CA GLN A 110 -23.05 19.05 0.10
C GLN A 110 -23.31 18.85 -0.16
#